data_494b4104014edf64e28325fbe64d6778
#
_entry.id   494b4104014edf64e28325fbe64d6778
#
_cell.length_a   1.000
_cell.length_b   1.000
_cell.length_c   1.000
_cell.angle_alpha   90.00
_cell.angle_beta   90.00
_cell.angle_gamma   90.00
#
_symmetry.space_group_name_H-M   'P 1'
#
loop_
_entity.id
_entity.type
_entity.pdbx_description
1 polymer ?
#
loop_
_entity_poly.entity_id
_entity_poly.type
_entity_poly.pdbx_seq_one_letter_code
_entity_poly.pdbx_strand_id
1 'polypeptide(L)'
;MKKVIIYTLLMFGCLSILTSCEDWFDVSPKVEIKEDDLFKDEDGYFDALVGVYSIMASENLYGKNMTMGFMDALVQNYYITSAAHPFYYASKYDYTHNASQTIIDKFWEKMYEAVVNTNNVLTRLEKASKSMFSDDNYNLIKGEALALRAYLHFD
;
A
#
# COMPACT_ATOMS: atom_id res chain seq x y z
N MET A 1 -58.16 12.49 -24.60
CA MET A 1 -57.82 11.11 -24.13
C MET A 1 -56.63 10.54 -24.87
N LYS A 2 -56.55 10.49 -26.23
CA LYS A 2 -55.41 9.88 -26.95
C LYS A 2 -54.05 10.55 -26.64
N LYS A 3 -53.95 11.88 -26.48
CA LYS A 3 -52.72 12.55 -26.13
C LYS A 3 -52.18 12.25 -24.73
N VAL A 4 -53.09 12.05 -23.75
CA VAL A 4 -52.70 11.70 -22.37
C VAL A 4 -52.12 10.27 -22.32
N ILE A 5 -52.69 9.34 -23.07
CA ILE A 5 -52.19 7.96 -23.18
C ILE A 5 -50.80 7.93 -23.82
N ILE A 6 -50.55 8.77 -24.82
CA ILE A 6 -49.21 8.84 -25.45
C ILE A 6 -48.18 9.38 -24.48
N TYR A 7 -48.50 10.43 -23.71
CA TYR A 7 -47.55 10.99 -22.72
C TYR A 7 -47.28 10.04 -21.55
N THR A 8 -48.27 9.27 -21.07
CA THR A 8 -48.06 8.26 -20.05
C THR A 8 -47.21 7.08 -20.55
N LEU A 9 -47.40 6.64 -21.80
CA LEU A 9 -46.55 5.60 -22.42
C LEU A 9 -45.14 6.05 -22.63
N LEU A 10 -44.92 7.31 -23.05
CA LEU A 10 -43.58 7.91 -23.19
C LEU A 10 -42.86 8.07 -21.84
N MET A 11 -43.60 8.48 -20.80
CA MET A 11 -43.04 8.61 -19.44
C MET A 11 -42.68 7.25 -18.84
N PHE A 12 -43.48 6.20 -19.07
CA PHE A 12 -43.18 4.85 -18.62
C PHE A 12 -42.01 4.22 -19.38
N GLY A 13 -41.86 4.52 -20.68
CA GLY A 13 -40.71 4.10 -21.49
C GLY A 13 -39.39 4.73 -21.04
N CYS A 14 -39.40 6.01 -20.62
CA CYS A 14 -38.20 6.66 -20.09
C CYS A 14 -37.76 6.14 -18.72
N LEU A 15 -38.69 5.67 -17.85
CA LEU A 15 -38.32 5.09 -16.57
C LEU A 15 -37.66 3.71 -16.69
N SER A 16 -37.88 2.99 -17.78
CA SER A 16 -37.28 1.67 -18.01
C SER A 16 -35.79 1.72 -18.41
N ILE A 17 -35.28 2.91 -18.77
CA ILE A 17 -33.88 3.09 -19.22
C ILE A 17 -32.94 3.36 -18.02
N LEU A 18 -33.48 3.55 -16.81
CA LEU A 18 -32.70 3.85 -15.60
C LEU A 18 -32.19 2.61 -14.86
N THR A 19 -32.40 1.41 -15.39
CA THR A 19 -31.69 0.23 -14.90
C THR A 19 -30.26 0.28 -15.43
N SER A 20 -29.47 1.12 -14.81
CA SER A 20 -28.02 1.18 -15.01
C SER A 20 -27.42 -0.17 -14.65
N CYS A 21 -26.66 -0.74 -15.55
CA CYS A 21 -25.87 -1.94 -15.28
C CYS A 21 -24.84 -1.62 -14.21
N GLU A 22 -25.08 -1.98 -12.97
CA GLU A 22 -24.16 -1.84 -11.85
C GLU A 22 -22.91 -2.71 -12.10
N ASP A 23 -23.07 -3.85 -12.77
CA ASP A 23 -22.00 -4.76 -13.14
C ASP A 23 -20.98 -4.20 -14.18
N TRP A 24 -21.32 -3.13 -14.90
CA TRP A 24 -20.41 -2.52 -15.88
C TRP A 24 -19.22 -1.79 -15.23
N PHE A 25 -19.39 -1.32 -14.00
CA PHE A 25 -18.34 -0.61 -13.24
C PHE A 25 -17.58 -1.52 -12.28
N ASP A 26 -17.98 -2.77 -12.09
CA ASP A 26 -17.23 -3.75 -11.30
C ASP A 26 -16.09 -4.35 -12.12
N VAL A 27 -15.16 -3.48 -12.53
CA VAL A 27 -13.92 -3.86 -13.18
C VAL A 27 -12.95 -4.34 -12.11
N SER A 28 -12.98 -5.63 -11.79
CA SER A 28 -11.92 -6.23 -10.98
C SER A 28 -10.60 -6.10 -11.74
N PRO A 29 -9.58 -5.39 -11.21
CA PRO A 29 -8.26 -5.32 -11.83
C PRO A 29 -7.74 -6.74 -12.04
N LYS A 30 -7.28 -7.05 -13.25
CA LYS A 30 -6.81 -8.41 -13.60
C LYS A 30 -5.53 -8.84 -12.87
N VAL A 31 -4.93 -7.94 -12.09
CA VAL A 31 -3.63 -8.10 -11.42
C VAL A 31 -3.70 -7.85 -9.91
N GLU A 32 -4.77 -7.26 -9.39
CA GLU A 32 -4.92 -7.00 -7.97
C GLU A 32 -5.87 -8.03 -7.35
N ILE A 33 -5.38 -8.75 -6.34
CA ILE A 33 -6.20 -9.63 -5.51
C ILE A 33 -7.11 -8.72 -4.68
N LYS A 34 -8.43 -8.97 -4.73
CA LYS A 34 -9.35 -8.26 -3.84
C LYS A 34 -8.97 -8.55 -2.40
N GLU A 35 -9.00 -7.53 -1.55
CA GLU A 35 -8.59 -7.64 -0.15
C GLU A 35 -9.32 -8.77 0.59
N ASP A 36 -10.62 -8.93 0.33
CA ASP A 36 -11.40 -10.01 0.95
C ASP A 36 -11.01 -11.42 0.44
N ASP A 37 -10.49 -11.52 -0.78
CA ASP A 37 -9.96 -12.77 -1.32
C ASP A 37 -8.56 -13.09 -0.75
N LEU A 38 -7.76 -12.06 -0.43
CA LEU A 38 -6.46 -12.25 0.21
C LEU A 38 -6.62 -12.81 1.64
N PHE A 39 -7.48 -12.22 2.45
CA PHE A 39 -7.62 -12.57 3.87
C PHE A 39 -8.66 -13.67 4.15
N LYS A 40 -9.00 -14.52 3.17
CA LYS A 40 -9.97 -15.60 3.31
C LYS A 40 -9.46 -16.81 4.09
N ASP A 41 -8.16 -17.01 4.14
CA ASP A 41 -7.48 -18.13 4.79
C ASP A 41 -6.15 -17.70 5.44
N GLU A 42 -5.53 -18.61 6.18
CA GLU A 42 -4.27 -18.40 6.90
C GLU A 42 -3.13 -17.97 5.97
N ASP A 43 -3.02 -18.61 4.79
CA ASP A 43 -1.95 -18.34 3.83
C ASP A 43 -1.98 -16.88 3.35
N GLY A 44 -3.18 -16.33 3.17
CA GLY A 44 -3.35 -14.92 2.77
C GLY A 44 -2.82 -13.94 3.81
N TYR A 45 -2.83 -14.26 5.10
CA TYR A 45 -2.21 -13.42 6.13
C TYR A 45 -0.68 -13.48 6.07
N PHE A 46 -0.11 -14.65 5.80
CA PHE A 46 1.33 -14.77 5.56
C PHE A 46 1.75 -14.02 4.29
N ASP A 47 1.00 -14.14 3.21
CA ASP A 47 1.25 -13.41 1.96
C ASP A 47 1.19 -11.90 2.17
N ALA A 48 0.27 -11.41 3.00
CA ALA A 48 0.18 -10.01 3.35
C ALA A 48 1.43 -9.53 4.13
N LEU A 49 1.95 -10.32 5.07
CA LEU A 49 3.22 -10.03 5.76
C LEU A 49 4.40 -10.01 4.78
N VAL A 50 4.49 -10.99 3.87
CA VAL A 50 5.50 -11.03 2.81
C VAL A 50 5.39 -9.77 1.93
N GLY A 51 4.18 -9.29 1.65
CA GLY A 51 3.93 -8.03 0.98
C GLY A 51 4.54 -6.84 1.70
N VAL A 52 4.40 -6.74 3.04
CA VAL A 52 5.04 -5.69 3.85
C VAL A 52 6.56 -5.77 3.75
N TYR A 53 7.15 -6.96 3.89
CA TYR A 53 8.60 -7.14 3.72
C TYR A 53 9.07 -6.78 2.32
N SER A 54 8.28 -7.06 1.29
CA SER A 54 8.60 -6.68 -0.09
C SER A 54 8.65 -5.15 -0.28
N ILE A 55 7.73 -4.42 0.35
CA ILE A 55 7.76 -2.95 0.39
C ILE A 55 9.02 -2.47 1.12
N MET A 56 9.34 -3.04 2.29
CA MET A 56 10.53 -2.71 3.06
C MET A 56 11.82 -2.99 2.29
N ALA A 57 11.88 -4.08 1.52
CA ALA A 57 13.02 -4.44 0.69
C ALA A 57 13.17 -3.58 -0.58
N SER A 58 12.28 -2.62 -0.82
CA SER A 58 12.37 -1.74 -1.97
C SER A 58 13.63 -0.86 -1.94
N GLU A 59 14.09 -0.41 -3.11
CA GLU A 59 15.24 0.49 -3.26
C GLU A 59 15.07 1.80 -2.45
N ASN A 60 13.84 2.26 -2.29
CA ASN A 60 13.54 3.48 -1.55
C ASN A 60 13.63 3.33 -0.03
N LEU A 61 13.61 2.09 0.49
CA LEU A 61 13.76 1.80 1.91
C LEU A 61 15.04 1.00 2.18
N TYR A 62 14.91 -0.14 2.86
CA TYR A 62 16.06 -0.95 3.34
C TYR A 62 16.81 -1.67 2.22
N GLY A 63 16.21 -1.81 1.01
CA GLY A 63 16.92 -2.40 -0.13
C GLY A 63 18.11 -1.58 -0.61
N LYS A 64 18.13 -0.25 -0.35
CA LYS A 64 19.26 0.61 -0.71
C LYS A 64 19.34 1.89 0.12
N ASN A 65 18.32 2.76 0.04
CA ASN A 65 18.47 4.16 0.46
C ASN A 65 18.60 4.32 1.98
N MET A 66 17.91 3.50 2.77
CA MET A 66 18.01 3.52 4.24
C MET A 66 19.17 2.67 4.78
N THR A 67 19.95 2.03 3.93
CA THR A 67 21.11 1.22 4.33
C THR A 67 22.40 1.79 3.70
N MET A 68 22.75 1.31 2.52
CA MET A 68 24.01 1.63 1.82
C MET A 68 23.89 2.78 0.80
N GLY A 69 22.77 3.49 0.74
CA GLY A 69 22.53 4.55 -0.25
C GLY A 69 22.53 5.94 0.36
N PHE A 70 21.34 6.53 0.48
CA PHE A 70 21.17 7.91 0.94
C PHE A 70 21.70 8.13 2.37
N MET A 71 21.39 7.20 3.31
CA MET A 71 21.85 7.31 4.69
C MET A 71 23.38 7.24 4.79
N ASP A 72 24.02 6.36 4.04
CA ASP A 72 25.49 6.28 4.00
C ASP A 72 26.14 7.54 3.41
N ALA A 73 25.46 8.19 2.45
CA ALA A 73 25.91 9.48 1.95
C ALA A 73 25.80 10.60 3.00
N LEU A 74 24.73 10.58 3.83
CA LEU A 74 24.54 11.54 4.92
C LEU A 74 25.62 11.42 6.01
N VAL A 75 25.96 10.17 6.38
CA VAL A 75 27.00 9.94 7.40
C VAL A 75 28.43 10.01 6.84
N GLN A 76 28.57 10.47 5.58
CA GLN A 76 29.87 10.69 4.92
C GLN A 76 30.71 9.42 4.72
N ASN A 77 30.07 8.23 4.64
CA ASN A 77 30.77 6.98 4.31
C ASN A 77 31.28 6.97 2.86
N TYR A 78 30.73 7.85 2.00
CA TYR A 78 31.15 8.04 0.62
C TYR A 78 31.64 9.48 0.39
N TYR A 79 32.77 9.64 -0.34
CA TYR A 79 33.19 10.94 -0.82
C TYR A 79 32.63 11.20 -2.21
N ILE A 80 31.59 12.01 -2.29
CA ILE A 80 30.86 12.31 -3.53
C ILE A 80 31.33 13.69 -4.06
N THR A 81 31.99 13.68 -5.22
CA THR A 81 32.57 14.90 -5.84
C THR A 81 31.66 15.45 -6.95
N SER A 82 30.93 14.61 -7.64
CA SER A 82 30.17 15.01 -8.82
C SER A 82 28.75 15.47 -8.43
N ALA A 83 28.38 16.69 -8.83
CA ALA A 83 27.01 17.20 -8.67
C ALA A 83 25.96 16.42 -9.48
N ALA A 84 26.38 15.60 -10.44
CA ALA A 84 25.49 14.70 -11.18
C ALA A 84 25.13 13.41 -10.39
N HIS A 85 25.81 13.14 -9.28
CA HIS A 85 25.50 11.99 -8.45
C HIS A 85 24.21 12.22 -7.66
N PRO A 86 23.26 11.24 -7.61
CA PRO A 86 21.97 11.42 -6.95
C PRO A 86 22.04 11.88 -5.49
N PHE A 87 23.08 11.45 -4.76
CA PHE A 87 23.26 11.78 -3.34
C PHE A 87 24.22 12.95 -3.10
N TYR A 88 24.68 13.68 -4.13
CA TYR A 88 25.62 14.78 -3.97
C TYR A 88 25.12 15.84 -3.00
N TYR A 89 23.90 16.33 -3.20
CA TYR A 89 23.31 17.37 -2.36
C TYR A 89 23.04 16.88 -0.94
N ALA A 90 22.58 15.64 -0.80
CA ALA A 90 22.44 15.00 0.51
C ALA A 90 23.76 14.91 1.27
N SER A 91 24.87 14.54 0.58
CA SER A 91 26.20 14.50 1.20
C SER A 91 26.74 15.88 1.61
N LYS A 92 26.11 16.96 1.16
CA LYS A 92 26.37 18.35 1.57
C LYS A 92 25.34 18.88 2.56
N TYR A 93 24.44 18.02 3.05
CA TYR A 93 23.32 18.35 3.94
C TYR A 93 22.35 19.39 3.35
N ASP A 94 22.32 19.50 2.02
CA ASP A 94 21.34 20.34 1.31
C ASP A 94 20.03 19.55 1.12
N TYR A 95 19.18 19.63 2.13
CA TYR A 95 17.85 19.00 2.13
C TYR A 95 16.82 19.79 1.34
N THR A 96 17.13 21.00 0.92
CA THR A 96 16.21 21.86 0.15
C THR A 96 16.33 21.66 -1.35
N HIS A 97 17.41 21.06 -1.80
CA HIS A 97 17.62 20.73 -3.21
C HIS A 97 16.64 19.62 -3.66
N ASN A 98 16.04 19.80 -4.83
CA ASN A 98 15.03 18.86 -5.37
C ASN A 98 15.50 17.39 -5.39
N ALA A 99 16.79 17.15 -5.67
CA ALA A 99 17.33 15.78 -5.69
C ALA A 99 17.25 15.11 -4.30
N SER A 100 17.56 15.86 -3.22
CA SER A 100 17.41 15.36 -1.85
C SER A 100 15.95 15.19 -1.46
N GLN A 101 15.10 16.19 -1.75
CA GLN A 101 13.68 16.14 -1.45
C GLN A 101 12.98 14.97 -2.12
N THR A 102 13.26 14.72 -3.40
CA THR A 102 12.66 13.58 -4.13
C THR A 102 12.94 12.24 -3.44
N ILE A 103 14.12 12.07 -2.85
CA ILE A 103 14.48 10.82 -2.16
C ILE A 103 13.78 10.77 -0.80
N ILE A 104 13.73 11.88 -0.06
CA ILE A 104 13.06 11.98 1.24
C ILE A 104 11.56 11.73 1.08
N ASP A 105 10.92 12.32 0.06
CA ASP A 105 9.49 12.11 -0.21
C ASP A 105 9.18 10.63 -0.48
N LYS A 106 10.05 9.94 -1.23
CA LYS A 106 9.91 8.50 -1.47
C LYS A 106 10.11 7.65 -0.23
N PHE A 107 10.95 8.07 0.73
CA PHE A 107 11.05 7.41 2.02
C PHE A 107 9.71 7.47 2.76
N TRP A 108 9.15 8.66 2.90
CA TRP A 108 7.87 8.88 3.56
C TRP A 108 6.78 8.07 2.89
N GLU A 109 6.66 8.15 1.57
CA GLU A 109 5.65 7.41 0.81
C GLU A 109 5.75 5.90 1.11
N LYS A 110 6.95 5.31 0.94
CA LYS A 110 7.13 3.86 1.09
C LYS A 110 7.09 3.39 2.54
N MET A 111 7.57 4.20 3.48
CA MET A 111 7.48 3.89 4.91
C MET A 111 6.01 3.83 5.35
N TYR A 112 5.22 4.85 5.01
CA TYR A 112 3.80 4.86 5.36
C TYR A 112 2.99 3.83 4.58
N GLU A 113 3.36 3.48 3.35
CA GLU A 113 2.79 2.34 2.64
C GLU A 113 2.97 1.03 3.42
N ALA A 114 4.18 0.77 3.93
CA ALA A 114 4.45 -0.39 4.77
C ALA A 114 3.65 -0.35 6.09
N VAL A 115 3.55 0.81 6.75
CA VAL A 115 2.75 1.01 7.97
C VAL A 115 1.27 0.73 7.72
N VAL A 116 0.71 1.26 6.63
CA VAL A 116 -0.70 1.06 6.26
C VAL A 116 -0.99 -0.43 6.02
N ASN A 117 -0.14 -1.11 5.26
CA ASN A 117 -0.30 -2.54 5.01
C ASN A 117 -0.19 -3.37 6.31
N THR A 118 0.75 -3.04 7.19
CA THR A 118 0.88 -3.68 8.51
C THR A 118 -0.36 -3.46 9.37
N ASN A 119 -0.91 -2.25 9.40
CA ASN A 119 -2.15 -1.93 10.11
C ASN A 119 -3.34 -2.70 9.53
N ASN A 120 -3.37 -2.90 8.20
CA ASN A 120 -4.41 -3.67 7.56
C ASN A 120 -4.38 -5.14 8.01
N VAL A 121 -3.20 -5.78 8.02
CA VAL A 121 -3.04 -7.14 8.57
C VAL A 121 -3.58 -7.23 10.00
N LEU A 122 -3.22 -6.29 10.88
CA LEU A 122 -3.68 -6.28 12.27
C LEU A 122 -5.20 -6.11 12.37
N THR A 123 -5.78 -5.20 11.59
CA THR A 123 -7.24 -4.95 11.58
C THR A 123 -8.02 -6.16 11.08
N ARG A 124 -7.50 -6.84 10.06
CA ARG A 124 -8.12 -8.07 9.53
C ARG A 124 -8.00 -9.23 10.52
N LEU A 125 -6.85 -9.38 11.19
CA LEU A 125 -6.66 -10.37 12.25
C LEU A 125 -7.66 -10.21 13.41
N GLU A 126 -7.94 -8.98 13.84
CA GLU A 126 -8.91 -8.73 14.90
C GLU A 126 -10.33 -9.20 14.57
N LYS A 127 -10.68 -9.22 13.27
CA LYS A 127 -11.97 -9.66 12.77
C LYS A 127 -12.01 -11.15 12.42
N ALA A 128 -10.86 -11.78 12.28
CA ALA A 128 -10.73 -13.16 11.87
C ALA A 128 -11.12 -14.15 12.99
N SER A 129 -11.72 -15.29 12.62
CA SER A 129 -11.88 -16.39 13.55
C SER A 129 -10.53 -17.05 13.85
N LYS A 130 -10.18 -17.22 15.12
CA LYS A 130 -8.96 -17.92 15.51
C LYS A 130 -8.90 -19.37 15.01
N SER A 131 -10.04 -20.00 14.79
CA SER A 131 -10.13 -21.36 14.25
C SER A 131 -9.71 -21.48 12.79
N MET A 132 -9.50 -20.34 12.09
CA MET A 132 -8.97 -20.30 10.73
C MET A 132 -7.47 -20.64 10.71
N PHE A 133 -6.79 -20.42 11.82
CA PHE A 133 -5.33 -20.54 11.93
C PHE A 133 -4.96 -21.86 12.55
N SER A 134 -3.93 -22.52 11.98
CA SER A 134 -3.33 -23.72 12.51
C SER A 134 -2.34 -23.38 13.64
N ASP A 135 -2.14 -24.29 14.56
CA ASP A 135 -1.23 -24.14 15.68
C ASP A 135 -1.38 -22.79 16.42
N ASP A 136 -0.29 -22.04 16.59
CA ASP A 136 -0.26 -20.71 17.20
C ASP A 136 -0.06 -19.57 16.17
N ASN A 137 -0.34 -19.83 14.90
CA ASN A 137 -0.05 -18.91 13.79
C ASN A 137 -0.80 -17.58 13.90
N TYR A 138 -2.01 -17.57 14.49
CA TYR A 138 -2.68 -16.31 14.80
C TYR A 138 -1.82 -15.38 15.66
N ASN A 139 -1.23 -15.90 16.74
CA ASN A 139 -0.39 -15.11 17.64
C ASN A 139 0.96 -14.77 17.00
N LEU A 140 1.50 -15.68 16.21
CA LEU A 140 2.75 -15.46 15.45
C LEU A 140 2.58 -14.28 14.48
N ILE A 141 1.58 -14.32 13.60
CA ILE A 141 1.30 -13.26 12.63
C ILE A 141 1.02 -11.92 13.35
N LYS A 142 0.24 -11.96 14.44
CA LYS A 142 -0.05 -10.77 15.23
C LYS A 142 1.22 -10.18 15.85
N GLY A 143 2.06 -11.01 16.45
CA GLY A 143 3.32 -10.60 17.06
C GLY A 143 4.27 -9.98 16.04
N GLU A 144 4.39 -10.62 14.87
CA GLU A 144 5.23 -10.17 13.78
C GLU A 144 4.75 -8.82 13.20
N ALA A 145 3.44 -8.69 12.93
CA ALA A 145 2.87 -7.43 12.46
C ALA A 145 3.04 -6.29 13.48
N LEU A 146 2.89 -6.57 14.79
CA LEU A 146 3.13 -5.57 15.83
C LEU A 146 4.61 -5.16 15.90
N ALA A 147 5.52 -6.11 15.75
CA ALA A 147 6.96 -5.85 15.71
C ALA A 147 7.35 -5.02 14.48
N LEU A 148 6.83 -5.36 13.30
CA LEU A 148 7.02 -4.60 12.07
C LEU A 148 6.51 -3.16 12.22
N ARG A 149 5.31 -2.98 12.77
CA ARG A 149 4.75 -1.65 12.99
C ARG A 149 5.61 -0.82 13.95
N ALA A 150 6.08 -1.43 15.01
CA ALA A 150 6.97 -0.77 15.97
C ALA A 150 8.30 -0.37 15.32
N TYR A 151 8.88 -1.26 14.54
CA TYR A 151 10.13 -1.04 13.82
C TYR A 151 9.99 0.11 12.80
N LEU A 152 8.94 0.10 11.97
CA LEU A 152 8.68 1.13 10.97
C LEU A 152 8.40 2.52 11.56
N HIS A 153 7.90 2.59 12.81
CA HIS A 153 7.71 3.87 13.50
C HIS A 153 8.94 4.32 14.29
N PHE A 154 9.87 3.42 14.55
CA PHE A 154 11.12 3.74 15.25
C PHE A 154 12.12 4.42 14.33
N ASP A 155 12.21 3.96 13.06
CA ASP A 155 13.10 4.51 12.04
C ASP A 155 12.55 5.81 11.44
#